data_24351318a38ee3798cd3a6951c592a7b
#
_entry.id   24351318a38ee3798cd3a6951c592a7b
#
_cell.length_a   1.000
_cell.length_b   1.000
_cell.length_c   1.000
_cell.angle_alpha   90.00
_cell.angle_beta   90.00
_cell.angle_gamma   90.00
#
_symmetry.space_group_name_H-M   'P 1'
#
loop_
_entity.id
_entity.type
_entity.pdbx_description
1 polymer ?
#
loop_
_entity_poly.entity_id
_entity_poly.type
_entity_poly.pdbx_seq_one_letter_code
_entity_poly.pdbx_strand_id
1 'polypeptide(L)'
;MFDGFDRRERKVQDKYMSIIEKIFGTHSDRELKSVNAIADKIEALRPQMQALSDEELRGKTKEYKERLAKGESLDDLLPEAFATVREAAKRVLGMEHYRVQLIGGIVLHQGRIAEMKTGEGKTLVSTSPAYLNALEGKGVHIVTVNDYLAKRDAEWMGKVHEFLGLTVGVVLNDMDHDERKKAYECDITYVTNNELGFDYLRDNMVIYK
;
A
#
# COMPACT_ATOMS: atom_id res chain seq x y z
N MET A 1 34.03 32.21 -26.90
CA MET A 1 34.98 32.45 -25.77
C MET A 1 34.21 32.57 -24.43
N PHE A 2 33.27 31.64 -24.13
CA PHE A 2 32.45 31.69 -22.92
C PHE A 2 32.29 30.30 -22.22
N ASP A 3 33.16 29.33 -22.51
CA ASP A 3 32.96 27.95 -22.03
C ASP A 3 33.93 27.51 -20.91
N GLY A 4 34.72 28.43 -20.40
CA GLY A 4 35.75 28.12 -19.38
C GLY A 4 35.35 28.42 -17.93
N PHE A 5 34.39 29.30 -17.72
CA PHE A 5 34.02 29.77 -16.36
C PHE A 5 33.05 28.81 -15.66
N ASP A 6 32.20 28.13 -16.40
CA ASP A 6 31.14 27.26 -15.88
C ASP A 6 31.66 25.90 -15.33
N ARG A 7 32.79 25.37 -15.79
CA ARG A 7 33.32 24.06 -15.34
C ARG A 7 33.99 24.10 -13.96
N ARG A 8 34.58 25.24 -13.58
CA ARG A 8 35.23 25.37 -12.26
C ARG A 8 34.22 25.62 -11.16
N GLU A 9 33.21 26.43 -11.42
CA GLU A 9 32.13 26.67 -10.47
C GLU A 9 31.30 25.41 -10.23
N ARG A 10 30.95 24.64 -11.28
CA ARG A 10 30.30 23.35 -11.11
C ARG A 10 31.11 22.37 -10.29
N LYS A 11 32.41 22.23 -10.54
CA LYS A 11 33.27 21.36 -9.73
C LYS A 11 33.41 21.77 -8.26
N VAL A 12 33.36 23.05 -7.97
CA VAL A 12 33.39 23.57 -6.60
C VAL A 12 32.03 23.32 -5.94
N GLN A 13 30.94 23.57 -6.64
CA GLN A 13 29.58 23.34 -6.16
C GLN A 13 29.31 21.85 -5.92
N ASP A 14 29.75 20.97 -6.81
CA ASP A 14 29.68 19.50 -6.66
C ASP A 14 30.54 19.02 -5.47
N LYS A 15 31.67 19.65 -5.21
CA LYS A 15 32.55 19.29 -4.09
C LYS A 15 31.95 19.73 -2.74
N TYR A 16 31.31 20.91 -2.66
CA TYR A 16 30.62 21.38 -1.46
C TYR A 16 29.32 20.61 -1.22
N MET A 17 28.54 20.31 -2.26
CA MET A 17 27.39 19.44 -2.19
C MET A 17 27.77 18.06 -1.65
N SER A 18 28.84 17.46 -2.19
CA SER A 18 29.35 16.16 -1.70
C SER A 18 29.81 16.16 -0.23
N ILE A 19 30.29 17.30 0.31
CA ILE A 19 30.69 17.41 1.72
C ILE A 19 29.45 17.56 2.61
N ILE A 20 28.47 18.38 2.22
CA ILE A 20 27.22 18.55 2.93
C ILE A 20 26.42 17.25 2.93
N GLU A 21 26.36 16.55 1.79
CA GLU A 21 25.71 15.24 1.68
C GLU A 21 26.38 14.18 2.55
N LYS A 22 27.71 14.19 2.66
CA LYS A 22 28.44 13.27 3.54
C LYS A 22 28.22 13.54 5.03
N ILE A 23 27.94 14.78 5.42
CA ILE A 23 27.74 15.16 6.83
C ILE A 23 26.25 15.02 7.23
N PHE A 24 25.34 15.42 6.33
CA PHE A 24 23.89 15.45 6.62
C PHE A 24 23.09 14.34 5.94
N GLY A 25 23.73 13.48 5.13
CA GLY A 25 23.06 12.47 4.28
C GLY A 25 22.29 13.12 3.13
N THR A 26 21.99 12.33 2.11
CA THR A 26 21.09 12.77 1.02
C THR A 26 19.66 12.88 1.53
N HIS A 27 18.79 13.56 0.77
CA HIS A 27 17.33 13.56 1.02
C HIS A 27 16.81 12.12 1.07
N SER A 28 17.29 11.26 0.19
CA SER A 28 16.97 9.83 0.13
C SER A 28 17.37 9.09 1.41
N ASP A 29 18.55 9.38 1.99
CA ASP A 29 18.99 8.72 3.23
C ASP A 29 18.12 9.09 4.42
N ARG A 30 17.67 10.34 4.51
CA ARG A 30 16.76 10.81 5.57
C ARG A 30 15.38 10.17 5.44
N GLU A 31 14.86 10.10 4.22
CA GLU A 31 13.60 9.43 3.92
C GLU A 31 13.66 7.94 4.26
N LEU A 32 14.71 7.24 3.81
CA LEU A 32 14.93 5.83 4.14
C LEU A 32 15.07 5.62 5.65
N LYS A 33 15.69 6.54 6.38
CA LYS A 33 15.82 6.46 7.83
C LYS A 33 14.45 6.55 8.52
N SER A 34 13.58 7.45 8.06
CA SER A 34 12.20 7.58 8.56
C SER A 34 11.38 6.32 8.30
N VAL A 35 11.38 5.84 7.06
CA VAL A 35 10.66 4.61 6.68
C VAL A 35 11.19 3.38 7.40
N ASN A 36 12.51 3.26 7.58
CA ASN A 36 13.13 2.19 8.35
C ASN A 36 12.69 2.21 9.83
N ALA A 37 12.56 3.37 10.44
CA ALA A 37 12.08 3.47 11.83
C ALA A 37 10.63 2.97 11.99
N ILE A 38 9.78 3.18 10.96
CA ILE A 38 8.43 2.61 10.94
C ILE A 38 8.49 1.08 10.76
N ALA A 39 9.34 0.60 9.84
CA ALA A 39 9.52 -0.84 9.63
C ALA A 39 10.02 -1.55 10.90
N ASP A 40 10.93 -0.92 11.68
CA ASP A 40 11.39 -1.44 12.97
C ASP A 40 10.22 -1.62 13.96
N LYS A 41 9.30 -0.64 14.02
CA LYS A 41 8.10 -0.74 14.86
C LYS A 41 7.20 -1.90 14.43
N ILE A 42 6.99 -2.09 13.12
CA ILE A 42 6.19 -3.20 12.58
C ILE A 42 6.82 -4.54 12.97
N GLU A 43 8.15 -4.67 12.81
CA GLU A 43 8.87 -5.91 13.16
C GLU A 43 8.85 -6.19 14.66
N ALA A 44 8.93 -5.16 15.49
CA ALA A 44 8.84 -5.29 16.95
C ALA A 44 7.48 -5.82 17.44
N LEU A 45 6.39 -5.55 16.69
CA LEU A 45 5.03 -6.05 16.99
C LEU A 45 4.82 -7.52 16.61
N ARG A 46 5.75 -8.14 15.87
CA ARG A 46 5.63 -9.53 15.40
C ARG A 46 5.27 -10.52 16.50
N PRO A 47 5.97 -10.58 17.66
CA PRO A 47 5.63 -11.53 18.72
C PRO A 47 4.22 -11.34 19.27
N GLN A 48 3.77 -10.08 19.38
CA GLN A 48 2.44 -9.75 19.85
C GLN A 48 1.36 -10.27 18.87
N MET A 49 1.52 -10.04 17.57
CA MET A 49 0.56 -10.50 16.57
C MET A 49 0.53 -12.04 16.48
N GLN A 50 1.69 -12.69 16.60
CA GLN A 50 1.79 -14.16 16.60
C GLN A 50 1.11 -14.82 17.79
N ALA A 51 1.03 -14.14 18.93
CA ALA A 51 0.38 -14.65 20.15
C ALA A 51 -1.15 -14.58 20.08
N LEU A 52 -1.74 -13.79 19.17
CA LEU A 52 -3.18 -13.66 19.01
C LEU A 52 -3.79 -14.92 18.38
N SER A 53 -4.96 -15.31 18.85
CA SER A 53 -5.81 -16.28 18.14
C SER A 53 -6.31 -15.69 16.82
N ASP A 54 -6.88 -16.53 15.94
CA ASP A 54 -7.46 -16.07 14.68
C ASP A 54 -8.62 -15.08 14.90
N GLU A 55 -9.42 -15.31 15.95
CA GLU A 55 -10.52 -14.43 16.30
C GLU A 55 -10.04 -13.07 16.80
N GLU A 56 -9.01 -13.05 17.63
CA GLU A 56 -8.39 -11.82 18.12
C GLU A 56 -7.73 -11.03 17.01
N LEU A 57 -7.05 -11.73 16.07
CA LEU A 57 -6.41 -11.09 14.91
C LEU A 57 -7.45 -10.46 13.97
N ARG A 58 -8.56 -11.16 13.70
CA ARG A 58 -9.71 -10.62 12.96
C ARG A 58 -10.35 -9.43 13.66
N GLY A 59 -10.44 -9.50 14.98
CA GLY A 59 -11.00 -8.43 15.83
C GLY A 59 -10.24 -7.11 15.74
N LYS A 60 -8.96 -7.14 15.31
CA LYS A 60 -8.14 -5.93 15.11
C LYS A 60 -8.73 -4.96 14.09
N THR A 61 -9.39 -5.43 13.06
CA THR A 61 -10.05 -4.56 12.07
C THR A 61 -11.13 -3.69 12.71
N LYS A 62 -11.95 -4.27 13.59
CA LYS A 62 -12.97 -3.51 14.32
C LYS A 62 -12.33 -2.52 15.29
N GLU A 63 -11.32 -2.95 16.03
CA GLU A 63 -10.55 -2.09 16.96
C GLU A 63 -9.98 -0.86 16.22
N TYR A 64 -9.34 -1.06 15.06
CA TYR A 64 -8.75 0.03 14.29
C TYR A 64 -9.81 0.98 13.73
N LYS A 65 -10.94 0.47 13.21
CA LYS A 65 -12.07 1.32 12.77
C LYS A 65 -12.63 2.16 13.92
N GLU A 66 -12.71 1.62 15.14
CA GLU A 66 -13.14 2.35 16.33
C GLU A 66 -12.13 3.43 16.77
N ARG A 67 -10.84 3.17 16.64
CA ARG A 67 -9.76 4.13 16.94
C ARG A 67 -9.76 5.29 15.93
N LEU A 68 -9.94 5.01 14.64
CA LEU A 68 -10.13 6.02 13.60
C LEU A 68 -11.36 6.90 13.89
N ALA A 69 -12.48 6.31 14.27
CA ALA A 69 -13.70 7.04 14.63
C ALA A 69 -13.51 7.97 15.85
N LYS A 70 -12.53 7.68 16.70
CA LYS A 70 -12.12 8.54 17.84
C LYS A 70 -11.09 9.60 17.48
N GLY A 71 -10.69 9.68 16.20
CA GLY A 71 -9.78 10.71 15.68
C GLY A 71 -8.30 10.31 15.60
N GLU A 72 -7.95 9.05 15.81
CA GLU A 72 -6.60 8.56 15.53
C GLU A 72 -6.35 8.53 14.01
N SER A 73 -5.14 8.80 13.57
CA SER A 73 -4.81 8.85 12.14
C SER A 73 -4.42 7.46 11.59
N LEU A 74 -4.49 7.30 10.26
CA LEU A 74 -3.97 6.11 9.59
C LEU A 74 -2.46 5.93 9.83
N ASP A 75 -1.70 7.02 9.90
CA ASP A 75 -0.26 6.98 10.16
C ASP A 75 0.05 6.44 11.56
N ASP A 76 -0.78 6.76 12.56
CA ASP A 76 -0.63 6.23 13.91
C ASP A 76 -0.92 4.72 13.96
N LEU A 77 -1.92 4.26 13.20
CA LEU A 77 -2.31 2.85 13.10
C LEU A 77 -1.38 2.01 12.21
N LEU A 78 -0.61 2.65 11.31
CA LEU A 78 0.18 1.97 10.28
C LEU A 78 1.05 0.84 10.84
N PRO A 79 1.84 1.00 11.93
CA PRO A 79 2.68 -0.09 12.41
C PRO A 79 1.88 -1.33 12.84
N GLU A 80 0.78 -1.12 13.56
CA GLU A 80 -0.07 -2.22 14.04
C GLU A 80 -0.83 -2.88 12.90
N ALA A 81 -1.41 -2.10 11.98
CA ALA A 81 -2.16 -2.59 10.83
C ALA A 81 -1.26 -3.44 9.91
N PHE A 82 -0.04 -2.97 9.62
CA PHE A 82 0.92 -3.71 8.79
C PHE A 82 1.38 -5.00 9.48
N ALA A 83 1.61 -4.97 10.78
CA ALA A 83 1.95 -6.17 11.56
C ALA A 83 0.79 -7.19 11.54
N THR A 84 -0.46 -6.72 11.62
CA THR A 84 -1.68 -7.54 11.51
C THR A 84 -1.78 -8.21 10.14
N VAL A 85 -1.61 -7.45 9.05
CA VAL A 85 -1.63 -8.01 7.67
C VAL A 85 -0.49 -9.00 7.46
N ARG A 86 0.70 -8.70 7.97
CA ARG A 86 1.87 -9.59 7.88
C ARG A 86 1.59 -10.95 8.51
N GLU A 87 1.00 -10.97 9.70
CA GLU A 87 0.64 -12.21 10.39
C GLU A 87 -0.53 -12.91 9.69
N ALA A 88 -1.55 -12.19 9.24
CA ALA A 88 -2.66 -12.76 8.48
C ALA A 88 -2.19 -13.41 7.17
N ALA A 89 -1.31 -12.74 6.41
CA ALA A 89 -0.73 -13.29 5.18
C ALA A 89 0.07 -14.57 5.45
N LYS A 90 0.80 -14.62 6.56
CA LYS A 90 1.52 -15.83 6.99
C LYS A 90 0.57 -16.98 7.28
N ARG A 91 -0.54 -16.74 8.00
CA ARG A 91 -1.52 -17.78 8.35
C ARG A 91 -2.29 -18.28 7.14
N VAL A 92 -2.76 -17.37 6.30
CA VAL A 92 -3.67 -17.66 5.19
C VAL A 92 -2.94 -18.15 3.94
N LEU A 93 -1.79 -17.55 3.63
CA LEU A 93 -1.04 -17.79 2.39
C LEU A 93 0.28 -18.54 2.61
N GLY A 94 0.73 -18.71 3.85
CA GLY A 94 2.07 -19.18 4.16
C GLY A 94 3.18 -18.19 3.79
N MET A 95 2.82 -16.93 3.51
CA MET A 95 3.75 -15.88 3.07
C MET A 95 3.85 -14.77 4.11
N GLU A 96 5.05 -14.56 4.62
CA GLU A 96 5.33 -13.46 5.54
C GLU A 96 6.07 -12.35 4.80
N HIS A 97 5.62 -11.09 4.95
CA HIS A 97 6.29 -9.96 4.33
C HIS A 97 7.73 -9.81 4.81
N TYR A 98 8.65 -9.69 3.86
CA TYR A 98 10.03 -9.29 4.14
C TYR A 98 10.12 -7.79 4.45
N ARG A 99 11.17 -7.38 5.16
CA ARG A 99 11.39 -5.97 5.51
C ARG A 99 11.31 -5.03 4.30
N VAL A 100 11.91 -5.39 3.18
CA VAL A 100 11.87 -4.58 1.95
C VAL A 100 10.43 -4.41 1.42
N GLN A 101 9.59 -5.41 1.62
CA GLN A 101 8.18 -5.36 1.22
C GLN A 101 7.35 -4.46 2.16
N LEU A 102 7.65 -4.47 3.46
CA LEU A 102 7.06 -3.52 4.41
C LEU A 102 7.43 -2.09 4.05
N ILE A 103 8.70 -1.83 3.75
CA ILE A 103 9.18 -0.52 3.26
C ILE A 103 8.43 -0.10 2.00
N GLY A 104 8.29 -0.98 1.01
CA GLY A 104 7.52 -0.72 -0.19
C GLY A 104 6.06 -0.33 0.10
N GLY A 105 5.41 -1.04 1.00
CA GLY A 105 4.04 -0.75 1.44
C GLY A 105 3.92 0.61 2.14
N ILE A 106 4.87 0.98 3.01
CA ILE A 106 4.91 2.28 3.68
C ILE A 106 5.03 3.42 2.65
N VAL A 107 5.94 3.26 1.69
CA VAL A 107 6.15 4.24 0.60
C VAL A 107 4.88 4.43 -0.22
N LEU A 108 4.16 3.34 -0.55
CA LEU A 108 2.87 3.40 -1.26
C LEU A 108 1.80 4.11 -0.43
N HIS A 109 1.69 3.82 0.88
CA HIS A 109 0.75 4.52 1.76
C HIS A 109 1.02 6.03 1.82
N GLN A 110 2.27 6.44 1.75
CA GLN A 110 2.67 7.86 1.69
C GLN A 110 2.35 8.54 0.34
N GLY A 111 1.66 7.88 -0.58
CA GLY A 111 1.34 8.41 -1.91
C GLY A 111 2.55 8.53 -2.85
N ARG A 112 3.60 7.75 -2.60
CA ARG A 112 4.87 7.78 -3.35
C ARG A 112 5.03 6.54 -4.22
N ILE A 113 5.99 6.56 -5.13
CA ILE A 113 6.31 5.45 -6.01
C ILE A 113 7.36 4.56 -5.33
N ALA A 114 7.03 3.28 -5.16
CA ALA A 114 7.96 2.25 -4.71
C ALA A 114 8.47 1.46 -5.93
N GLU A 115 9.71 1.71 -6.34
CA GLU A 115 10.35 0.90 -7.38
C GLU A 115 10.80 -0.43 -6.78
N MET A 116 10.31 -1.52 -7.36
CA MET A 116 10.67 -2.88 -6.96
C MET A 116 10.95 -3.73 -8.21
N LYS A 117 11.99 -4.55 -8.16
CA LYS A 117 12.37 -5.46 -9.26
C LYS A 117 11.33 -6.54 -9.48
N THR A 118 11.36 -7.14 -10.66
CA THR A 118 10.55 -8.34 -10.96
C THR A 118 10.94 -9.47 -10.00
N GLY A 119 9.94 -10.16 -9.45
CA GLY A 119 10.14 -11.25 -8.48
C GLY A 119 10.21 -10.82 -7.01
N GLU A 120 10.24 -9.53 -6.69
CA GLU A 120 10.28 -9.05 -5.29
C GLU A 120 8.93 -9.06 -4.57
N GLY A 121 7.90 -9.64 -5.17
CA GLY A 121 6.60 -9.87 -4.53
C GLY A 121 5.72 -8.64 -4.42
N LYS A 122 5.70 -7.76 -5.44
CA LYS A 122 4.85 -6.55 -5.48
C LYS A 122 3.39 -6.81 -5.15
N THR A 123 2.84 -7.95 -5.56
CA THR A 123 1.45 -8.34 -5.28
C THR A 123 1.19 -8.47 -3.78
N LEU A 124 2.13 -9.05 -3.02
CA LEU A 124 2.02 -9.16 -1.56
C LEU A 124 2.20 -7.78 -0.89
N VAL A 125 3.09 -6.94 -1.42
CA VAL A 125 3.34 -5.57 -0.89
C VAL A 125 2.06 -4.74 -0.86
N SER A 126 1.22 -4.84 -1.89
CA SER A 126 -0.01 -4.05 -1.99
C SER A 126 -1.03 -4.36 -0.89
N THR A 127 -0.96 -5.53 -0.26
CA THR A 127 -1.95 -5.93 0.76
C THR A 127 -1.93 -5.04 2.01
N SER A 128 -0.75 -4.66 2.48
CA SER A 128 -0.61 -3.86 3.70
C SER A 128 -1.18 -2.44 3.57
N PRO A 129 -0.79 -1.62 2.56
CA PRO A 129 -1.37 -0.30 2.38
C PRO A 129 -2.85 -0.37 1.97
N ALA A 130 -3.29 -1.39 1.20
CA ALA A 130 -4.69 -1.55 0.85
C ALA A 130 -5.56 -1.80 2.10
N TYR A 131 -5.14 -2.70 2.98
CA TYR A 131 -5.82 -2.95 4.24
C TYR A 131 -5.93 -1.69 5.10
N LEU A 132 -4.80 -1.00 5.33
CA LEU A 132 -4.77 0.19 6.16
C LEU A 132 -5.72 1.28 5.64
N ASN A 133 -5.68 1.57 4.35
CA ASN A 133 -6.54 2.61 3.77
C ASN A 133 -8.02 2.18 3.69
N ALA A 134 -8.31 0.89 3.57
CA ALA A 134 -9.69 0.37 3.59
C ALA A 134 -10.39 0.54 4.95
N LEU A 135 -9.64 0.70 6.04
CA LEU A 135 -10.20 0.96 7.37
C LEU A 135 -11.04 2.24 7.45
N GLU A 136 -10.80 3.22 6.57
CA GLU A 136 -11.63 4.44 6.48
C GLU A 136 -13.04 4.19 5.92
N GLY A 137 -13.28 3.04 5.28
CA GLY A 137 -14.60 2.73 4.67
C GLY A 137 -14.91 3.54 3.41
N LYS A 138 -13.89 4.08 2.74
CA LYS A 138 -14.04 4.88 1.50
C LYS A 138 -13.82 4.08 0.22
N GLY A 139 -13.52 2.79 0.34
CA GLY A 139 -13.10 1.93 -0.75
C GLY A 139 -11.63 2.15 -1.17
N VAL A 140 -10.97 1.07 -1.54
CA VAL A 140 -9.59 1.09 -2.06
C VAL A 140 -9.55 0.35 -3.39
N HIS A 141 -8.93 0.95 -4.40
CA HIS A 141 -8.76 0.32 -5.70
C HIS A 141 -7.31 -0.17 -5.87
N ILE A 142 -7.14 -1.46 -6.19
CA ILE A 142 -5.87 -2.04 -6.60
C ILE A 142 -5.90 -2.19 -8.12
N VAL A 143 -5.13 -1.33 -8.80
CA VAL A 143 -5.15 -1.25 -10.26
C VAL A 143 -4.08 -2.16 -10.85
N THR A 144 -4.50 -3.01 -11.79
CA THR A 144 -3.65 -3.95 -12.52
C THR A 144 -3.61 -3.63 -14.01
N VAL A 145 -2.72 -4.28 -14.76
CA VAL A 145 -2.56 -4.04 -16.19
C VAL A 145 -3.51 -4.86 -17.08
N ASN A 146 -4.13 -5.90 -16.55
CA ASN A 146 -5.10 -6.74 -17.29
C ASN A 146 -6.03 -7.51 -16.35
N ASP A 147 -7.13 -8.02 -16.91
CA ASP A 147 -8.17 -8.76 -16.19
C ASP A 147 -7.68 -10.04 -15.54
N TYR A 148 -6.76 -10.75 -16.20
CA TYR A 148 -6.17 -11.95 -15.63
C TYR A 148 -5.47 -11.66 -14.29
N LEU A 149 -4.69 -10.58 -14.22
CA LEU A 149 -4.02 -10.19 -12.99
C LEU A 149 -5.01 -9.66 -11.95
N ALA A 150 -6.02 -8.87 -12.36
CA ALA A 150 -7.05 -8.39 -11.45
C ALA A 150 -7.74 -9.56 -10.76
N LYS A 151 -8.19 -10.55 -11.52
CA LYS A 151 -8.86 -11.76 -11.01
C LYS A 151 -7.93 -12.60 -10.15
N ARG A 152 -6.74 -12.93 -10.66
CA ARG A 152 -5.75 -13.76 -9.93
C ARG A 152 -5.37 -13.14 -8.59
N ASP A 153 -5.08 -11.82 -8.58
CA ASP A 153 -4.61 -11.14 -7.38
C ASP A 153 -5.76 -10.96 -6.37
N ALA A 154 -7.00 -10.71 -6.84
CA ALA A 154 -8.18 -10.71 -5.98
C ALA A 154 -8.41 -12.09 -5.33
N GLU A 155 -8.37 -13.17 -6.09
CA GLU A 155 -8.57 -14.54 -5.58
C GLU A 155 -7.46 -14.99 -4.63
N TRP A 156 -6.25 -14.49 -4.80
CA TRP A 156 -5.08 -14.89 -4.00
C TRP A 156 -4.87 -13.99 -2.78
N MET A 157 -4.69 -12.69 -2.99
CA MET A 157 -4.45 -11.73 -1.90
C MET A 157 -5.74 -11.36 -1.16
N GLY A 158 -6.88 -11.43 -1.83
CA GLY A 158 -8.20 -11.19 -1.24
C GLY A 158 -8.44 -12.04 0.00
N LYS A 159 -7.94 -13.27 0.03
CA LYS A 159 -8.03 -14.16 1.21
C LYS A 159 -7.47 -13.54 2.49
N VAL A 160 -6.45 -12.70 2.40
CA VAL A 160 -5.87 -11.99 3.55
C VAL A 160 -6.84 -10.94 4.07
N HIS A 161 -7.44 -10.17 3.15
CA HIS A 161 -8.40 -9.12 3.48
C HIS A 161 -9.69 -9.70 4.05
N GLU A 162 -10.22 -10.75 3.42
CA GLU A 162 -11.42 -11.48 3.86
C GLU A 162 -11.20 -12.13 5.23
N PHE A 163 -10.02 -12.71 5.47
CA PHE A 163 -9.64 -13.25 6.78
C PHE A 163 -9.71 -12.16 7.85
N LEU A 164 -9.30 -10.94 7.54
CA LEU A 164 -9.35 -9.79 8.42
C LEU A 164 -10.73 -9.09 8.45
N GLY A 165 -11.74 -9.64 7.76
CA GLY A 165 -13.12 -9.16 7.81
C GLY A 165 -13.43 -7.99 6.87
N LEU A 166 -12.62 -7.77 5.84
CA LEU A 166 -12.90 -6.82 4.75
C LEU A 166 -13.51 -7.54 3.55
N THR A 167 -14.34 -6.84 2.79
CA THR A 167 -14.92 -7.32 1.55
C THR A 167 -14.01 -7.03 0.37
N VAL A 168 -13.93 -7.98 -0.59
CA VAL A 168 -13.08 -7.89 -1.79
C VAL A 168 -13.92 -8.07 -3.03
N GLY A 169 -13.82 -7.12 -3.96
CA GLY A 169 -14.45 -7.17 -5.28
C GLY A 169 -13.40 -7.22 -6.40
N VAL A 170 -13.84 -7.63 -7.57
CA VAL A 170 -13.07 -7.56 -8.80
C VAL A 170 -13.95 -7.02 -9.92
N VAL A 171 -13.43 -6.10 -10.71
CA VAL A 171 -14.10 -5.57 -11.91
C VAL A 171 -13.35 -6.05 -13.15
N LEU A 172 -14.09 -6.74 -14.02
CA LEU A 172 -13.62 -7.31 -15.28
C LEU A 172 -14.39 -6.70 -16.47
N ASN A 173 -13.86 -6.85 -17.67
CA ASN A 173 -14.40 -6.21 -18.87
C ASN A 173 -15.80 -6.72 -19.29
N ASP A 174 -16.14 -7.95 -18.96
CA ASP A 174 -17.40 -8.61 -19.33
C ASP A 174 -18.53 -8.45 -18.31
N MET A 175 -18.30 -7.71 -17.21
CA MET A 175 -19.29 -7.48 -16.16
C MET A 175 -20.32 -6.40 -16.56
N ASP A 176 -21.56 -6.65 -16.20
CA ASP A 176 -22.63 -5.67 -16.35
C ASP A 176 -22.56 -4.52 -15.29
N HIS A 177 -23.44 -3.54 -15.43
CA HIS A 177 -23.42 -2.35 -14.55
C HIS A 177 -23.69 -2.70 -13.08
N ASP A 178 -24.62 -3.61 -12.81
CA ASP A 178 -25.00 -3.98 -11.44
C ASP A 178 -23.91 -4.81 -10.75
N GLU A 179 -23.25 -5.67 -11.50
CA GLU A 179 -22.10 -6.44 -11.04
C GLU A 179 -20.92 -5.52 -10.68
N ARG A 180 -20.61 -4.55 -11.56
CA ARG A 180 -19.55 -3.55 -11.32
C ARG A 180 -19.85 -2.73 -10.07
N LYS A 181 -21.10 -2.26 -9.92
CA LYS A 181 -21.52 -1.49 -8.75
C LYS A 181 -21.29 -2.27 -7.47
N LYS A 182 -21.70 -3.53 -7.41
CA LYS A 182 -21.47 -4.40 -6.25
C LYS A 182 -20.00 -4.61 -5.96
N ALA A 183 -19.16 -4.73 -7.00
CA ALA A 183 -17.72 -4.87 -6.83
C ALA A 183 -17.09 -3.59 -6.25
N TYR A 184 -17.54 -2.41 -6.69
CA TYR A 184 -17.07 -1.13 -6.15
C TYR A 184 -17.60 -0.80 -4.74
N GLU A 185 -18.68 -1.44 -4.29
CA GLU A 185 -19.19 -1.33 -2.93
C GLU A 185 -18.35 -2.11 -1.90
N CYS A 186 -17.42 -2.97 -2.36
CA CYS A 186 -16.47 -3.67 -1.49
C CYS A 186 -15.43 -2.72 -0.87
N ASP A 187 -14.88 -3.12 0.28
CA ASP A 187 -13.80 -2.36 0.95
C ASP A 187 -12.55 -2.25 0.06
N ILE A 188 -12.24 -3.30 -0.72
CA ILE A 188 -11.11 -3.35 -1.64
C ILE A 188 -11.58 -3.92 -2.99
N THR A 189 -11.30 -3.21 -4.09
CA THR A 189 -11.67 -3.61 -5.44
C THR A 189 -10.44 -3.74 -6.33
N TYR A 190 -10.25 -4.91 -6.91
CA TYR A 190 -9.24 -5.14 -7.96
C TYR A 190 -9.84 -4.82 -9.32
N VAL A 191 -9.13 -4.04 -10.12
CA VAL A 191 -9.64 -3.54 -11.40
C VAL A 191 -8.47 -3.25 -12.35
N THR A 192 -8.72 -3.23 -13.66
CA THR A 192 -7.72 -2.72 -14.61
C THR A 192 -7.79 -1.21 -14.75
N ASN A 193 -6.68 -0.58 -15.15
CA ASN A 193 -6.65 0.86 -15.40
C ASN A 193 -7.67 1.31 -16.45
N ASN A 194 -7.93 0.49 -17.47
CA ASN A 194 -8.90 0.80 -18.53
C ASN A 194 -10.33 0.78 -17.96
N GLU A 195 -10.71 -0.29 -17.26
CA GLU A 195 -12.05 -0.42 -16.69
C GLU A 195 -12.34 0.68 -15.67
N LEU A 196 -11.40 0.94 -14.76
CA LEU A 196 -11.53 2.02 -13.77
C LEU A 196 -11.69 3.39 -14.45
N GLY A 197 -10.88 3.67 -15.48
CA GLY A 197 -10.95 4.93 -16.22
C GLY A 197 -12.27 5.10 -16.96
N PHE A 198 -12.78 4.05 -17.62
CA PHE A 198 -14.07 4.11 -18.32
C PHE A 198 -15.24 4.17 -17.36
N ASP A 199 -15.21 3.46 -16.24
CA ASP A 199 -16.25 3.54 -15.21
C ASP A 199 -16.30 4.95 -14.59
N TYR A 200 -15.14 5.53 -14.26
CA TYR A 200 -15.07 6.91 -13.79
C TYR A 200 -15.66 7.90 -14.78
N LEU A 201 -15.38 7.75 -16.09
CA LEU A 201 -15.97 8.60 -17.12
C LEU A 201 -17.48 8.40 -17.22
N ARG A 202 -17.97 7.15 -17.20
CA ARG A 202 -19.42 6.83 -17.23
C ARG A 202 -20.15 7.49 -16.07
N ASP A 203 -19.62 7.37 -14.86
CA ASP A 203 -20.21 7.95 -13.65
C ASP A 203 -20.28 9.49 -13.69
N ASN A 204 -19.29 10.13 -14.33
CA ASN A 204 -19.28 11.59 -14.50
C ASN A 204 -20.12 12.09 -15.68
N MET A 205 -20.61 11.21 -16.54
CA MET A 205 -21.46 11.57 -17.69
C MET A 205 -22.96 11.44 -17.38
N VAL A 206 -23.34 10.91 -16.22
CA VAL A 206 -24.77 10.81 -15.82
C VAL A 206 -25.29 12.16 -15.36
N ILE A 207 -26.52 12.50 -15.81
CA ILE A 207 -27.19 13.77 -15.47
C ILE A 207 -27.82 13.73 -14.08
N TYR A 208 -28.14 12.52 -13.58
CA TYR A 208 -28.72 12.27 -12.25
C TYR A 208 -27.89 11.23 -11.52
N LYS A 209 -27.70 11.48 -10.21
CA LYS A 209 -27.08 10.50 -9.30
C LYS A 209 -28.08 9.46 -8.86
#